data_2c26e70e304c50d262b3e3d31d704c9a
#
_entry.id   2c26e70e304c50d262b3e3d31d704c9a
#
_cell.length_a   1.000
_cell.length_b   1.000
_cell.length_c   1.000
_cell.angle_alpha   90.00
_cell.angle_beta   90.00
_cell.angle_gamma   90.00
#
_symmetry.space_group_name_H-M   'P 1'
#
loop_
_entity.id
_entity.type
_entity.pdbx_description
1 polymer ?
#
loop_
_entity_poly.entity_id
_entity_poly.type
_entity_poly.pdbx_seq_one_letter_code
_entity_poly.pdbx_strand_id
1 'polypeptide(L)'
;VIVAGGGGSDGATNKTGLYGGGTSGGSASQNFGSGGGGGTQTAGGTGGNNNSGTFGQGGQGLSRSSGYAGAGGGGWYGGGGSYPDTSGDDDRGGGGGSGFVWTGSNAPSGYLLGSSYYLTSASTVAGNTSFTGTSGSTETGHTGNGYVRITAIKVESINMPVNIGGTWKNGSSVYANIGGTWKTAEAIYVNINGTWK
;
A
#
# COMPACT_ATOMS: atom_id res chain seq x y z
N VAL A 1 2.29 -0.50 9.84
CA VAL A 1 1.54 -1.50 9.03
C VAL A 1 1.51 -1.03 7.59
N ILE A 2 1.81 -1.93 6.67
CA ILE A 2 1.69 -1.75 5.22
C ILE A 2 0.91 -2.96 4.70
N VAL A 3 -0.11 -2.74 3.91
CA VAL A 3 -0.87 -3.78 3.23
C VAL A 3 -0.97 -3.44 1.75
N ALA A 4 -0.57 -4.36 0.88
CA ALA A 4 -0.79 -4.25 -0.54
C ALA A 4 -2.15 -4.87 -0.90
N GLY A 5 -2.90 -4.22 -1.77
CA GLY A 5 -4.13 -4.76 -2.31
C GLY A 5 -3.85 -5.63 -3.53
N GLY A 6 -4.38 -6.85 -3.55
CA GLY A 6 -4.33 -7.75 -4.70
C GLY A 6 -5.42 -7.46 -5.73
N GLY A 7 -5.15 -7.73 -7.00
CA GLY A 7 -6.16 -7.69 -8.06
C GLY A 7 -7.17 -8.84 -7.93
N GLY A 8 -8.38 -8.64 -8.42
CA GLY A 8 -9.35 -9.70 -8.60
C GLY A 8 -8.99 -10.57 -9.81
N SER A 9 -9.47 -11.81 -9.83
CA SER A 9 -9.26 -12.69 -10.99
C SER A 9 -10.30 -12.49 -12.09
N ASP A 10 -9.95 -12.91 -13.29
CA ASP A 10 -10.89 -12.97 -14.41
C ASP A 10 -11.97 -14.01 -14.17
N GLY A 11 -13.14 -13.81 -14.76
CA GLY A 11 -14.18 -14.83 -14.85
C GLY A 11 -13.95 -15.79 -16.01
N ALA A 12 -13.65 -15.24 -17.19
CA ALA A 12 -13.23 -15.96 -18.40
C ALA A 12 -12.56 -15.02 -19.39
N THR A 13 -12.23 -15.53 -20.56
CA THR A 13 -11.64 -14.76 -21.67
C THR A 13 -12.41 -13.47 -21.93
N ASN A 14 -11.74 -12.35 -21.91
CA ASN A 14 -12.27 -10.98 -22.09
C ASN A 14 -13.06 -10.34 -20.93
N LYS A 15 -13.07 -10.94 -19.76
CA LYS A 15 -13.69 -10.34 -18.54
C LYS A 15 -12.63 -10.16 -17.46
N THR A 16 -11.92 -9.08 -17.55
CA THR A 16 -10.72 -8.79 -16.75
C THR A 16 -11.06 -8.61 -15.27
N GLY A 17 -10.31 -9.28 -14.42
CA GLY A 17 -10.25 -8.99 -13.00
C GLY A 17 -9.76 -7.56 -12.75
N LEU A 18 -10.20 -6.96 -11.67
CA LEU A 18 -9.94 -5.54 -11.41
C LEU A 18 -8.69 -5.34 -10.56
N TYR A 19 -8.03 -4.19 -10.79
CA TYR A 19 -6.81 -3.83 -10.09
C TYR A 19 -6.99 -3.75 -8.57
N GLY A 20 -5.96 -4.11 -7.85
CA GLY A 20 -5.84 -3.88 -6.40
C GLY A 20 -5.02 -2.65 -6.08
N GLY A 21 -4.88 -2.35 -4.80
CA GLY A 21 -4.09 -1.23 -4.28
C GLY A 21 -4.89 0.08 -4.21
N GLY A 22 -4.18 1.18 -3.94
CA GLY A 22 -4.83 2.45 -3.65
C GLY A 22 -5.65 2.40 -2.35
N THR A 23 -6.48 3.41 -2.10
CA THR A 23 -7.44 3.42 -1.00
C THR A 23 -8.72 2.64 -1.33
N SER A 24 -8.91 2.28 -2.60
CA SER A 24 -9.99 1.42 -3.08
C SER A 24 -9.50 0.58 -4.25
N GLY A 25 -9.80 -0.71 -4.21
CA GLY A 25 -9.61 -1.59 -5.35
C GLY A 25 -10.60 -1.30 -6.47
N GLY A 26 -10.33 -1.82 -7.66
CA GLY A 26 -11.22 -1.69 -8.82
C GLY A 26 -12.50 -2.51 -8.66
N SER A 27 -13.60 -2.00 -9.21
CA SER A 27 -14.91 -2.67 -9.21
C SER A 27 -15.31 -3.08 -10.61
N ALA A 28 -15.74 -4.32 -10.80
CA ALA A 28 -16.26 -4.79 -12.07
C ALA A 28 -17.60 -4.13 -12.41
N SER A 29 -17.88 -3.96 -13.70
CA SER A 29 -19.13 -3.38 -14.16
C SER A 29 -20.32 -4.28 -13.77
N GLN A 30 -21.42 -3.64 -13.36
CA GLN A 30 -22.62 -4.31 -12.84
C GLN A 30 -23.72 -4.49 -13.89
N ASN A 31 -23.44 -4.34 -15.20
CA ASN A 31 -24.51 -4.19 -16.21
C ASN A 31 -25.42 -5.42 -16.40
N PHE A 32 -24.95 -6.63 -16.12
CA PHE A 32 -25.74 -7.88 -16.13
C PHE A 32 -25.08 -8.87 -15.15
N GLY A 33 -25.77 -9.26 -14.08
CA GLY A 33 -25.24 -10.10 -13.01
C GLY A 33 -24.36 -9.32 -12.01
N SER A 34 -23.78 -9.98 -11.03
CA SER A 34 -23.02 -9.35 -9.94
C SER A 34 -21.51 -9.49 -10.14
N GLY A 35 -20.91 -8.53 -10.81
CA GLY A 35 -19.44 -8.36 -10.78
C GLY A 35 -18.95 -8.05 -9.38
N GLY A 36 -17.70 -8.37 -9.05
CA GLY A 36 -17.08 -8.10 -7.77
C GLY A 36 -16.80 -6.60 -7.57
N GLY A 37 -17.25 -6.02 -6.46
CA GLY A 37 -16.92 -4.66 -6.04
C GLY A 37 -15.51 -4.58 -5.48
N GLY A 38 -14.86 -3.42 -5.56
CA GLY A 38 -13.56 -3.17 -4.93
C GLY A 38 -13.66 -3.05 -3.41
N GLY A 39 -12.65 -3.54 -2.70
CA GLY A 39 -12.47 -3.29 -1.27
C GLY A 39 -12.09 -1.83 -1.01
N THR A 40 -12.51 -1.29 0.12
CA THR A 40 -12.25 0.10 0.54
C THR A 40 -11.41 0.14 1.82
N GLN A 41 -11.27 1.33 2.44
CA GLN A 41 -10.56 1.45 3.73
C GLN A 41 -11.40 0.94 4.92
N THR A 42 -12.70 0.77 4.76
CA THR A 42 -13.63 0.46 5.85
C THR A 42 -14.52 -0.74 5.59
N ALA A 43 -14.58 -1.24 4.36
CA ALA A 43 -15.47 -2.35 4.00
C ALA A 43 -14.88 -3.18 2.85
N GLY A 44 -15.19 -4.47 2.87
CA GLY A 44 -14.96 -5.35 1.73
C GLY A 44 -15.85 -4.98 0.54
N GLY A 45 -15.36 -5.28 -0.67
CA GLY A 45 -16.15 -5.12 -1.88
C GLY A 45 -17.36 -6.04 -1.89
N THR A 46 -18.45 -5.53 -2.40
CA THR A 46 -19.68 -6.33 -2.56
C THR A 46 -19.46 -7.47 -3.53
N GLY A 47 -19.94 -8.64 -3.24
CA GLY A 47 -19.86 -9.80 -4.13
C GLY A 47 -21.21 -10.36 -4.50
N GLY A 48 -21.26 -11.04 -5.63
CA GLY A 48 -22.47 -11.75 -6.05
C GLY A 48 -22.77 -12.92 -5.13
N ASN A 49 -24.03 -13.18 -4.87
CA ASN A 49 -24.50 -14.28 -4.03
C ASN A 49 -23.82 -14.35 -2.64
N ASN A 50 -23.72 -13.21 -1.96
CA ASN A 50 -23.12 -13.06 -0.64
C ASN A 50 -21.61 -13.34 -0.55
N ASN A 51 -20.88 -13.31 -1.67
CA ASN A 51 -19.41 -13.49 -1.69
C ASN A 51 -18.67 -12.17 -1.64
N SER A 52 -19.04 -11.31 -0.71
CA SER A 52 -18.36 -10.06 -0.43
C SER A 52 -16.96 -10.31 0.13
N GLY A 53 -16.04 -9.41 -0.17
CA GLY A 53 -14.74 -9.36 0.51
C GLY A 53 -14.90 -9.00 1.97
N THR A 54 -13.89 -9.35 2.77
CA THR A 54 -13.83 -9.03 4.19
C THR A 54 -12.47 -8.42 4.52
N PHE A 55 -12.23 -8.14 5.79
CA PHE A 55 -10.91 -7.70 6.24
C PHE A 55 -9.84 -8.76 5.95
N GLY A 56 -8.84 -8.40 5.19
CA GLY A 56 -7.73 -9.28 4.77
C GLY A 56 -8.04 -10.24 3.62
N GLN A 57 -9.31 -10.50 3.30
CA GLN A 57 -9.71 -11.59 2.41
C GLN A 57 -10.64 -11.16 1.29
N GLY A 58 -10.33 -11.59 0.06
CA GLY A 58 -11.22 -11.46 -1.09
C GLY A 58 -12.38 -12.46 -1.06
N GLY A 59 -13.50 -12.08 -1.67
CA GLY A 59 -14.65 -12.93 -1.84
C GLY A 59 -14.42 -14.04 -2.88
N GLN A 60 -15.09 -15.18 -2.73
CA GLN A 60 -14.98 -16.28 -3.68
C GLN A 60 -15.74 -15.98 -4.97
N GLY A 61 -15.16 -16.37 -6.12
CA GLY A 61 -15.88 -16.49 -7.38
C GLY A 61 -16.69 -17.78 -7.39
N LEU A 62 -17.98 -17.67 -7.65
CA LEU A 62 -18.87 -18.85 -7.71
C LEU A 62 -19.31 -19.10 -9.15
N SER A 63 -18.67 -20.05 -9.80
CA SER A 63 -19.05 -20.48 -11.14
C SER A 63 -20.39 -21.25 -11.14
N ARG A 64 -21.11 -21.16 -12.26
CA ARG A 64 -22.26 -21.99 -12.57
C ARG A 64 -21.97 -22.87 -13.80
N SER A 65 -22.87 -23.78 -14.11
CA SER A 65 -22.77 -24.62 -15.31
C SER A 65 -22.74 -23.80 -16.62
N SER A 66 -23.19 -22.56 -16.58
CA SER A 66 -23.33 -21.66 -17.73
C SER A 66 -22.42 -20.44 -17.71
N GLY A 67 -21.50 -20.31 -16.73
CA GLY A 67 -20.62 -19.14 -16.66
C GLY A 67 -19.54 -19.25 -15.58
N TYR A 68 -18.45 -18.52 -15.77
CA TYR A 68 -17.32 -18.48 -14.87
C TYR A 68 -17.33 -17.19 -14.04
N ALA A 69 -16.79 -17.28 -12.84
CA ALA A 69 -16.77 -16.18 -11.90
C ALA A 69 -15.36 -15.93 -11.37
N GLY A 70 -14.94 -14.69 -11.37
CA GLY A 70 -13.67 -14.26 -10.77
C GLY A 70 -13.77 -14.11 -9.25
N ALA A 71 -12.71 -14.50 -8.55
CA ALA A 71 -12.55 -14.24 -7.11
C ALA A 71 -12.08 -12.82 -6.87
N GLY A 72 -12.45 -12.23 -5.75
CA GLY A 72 -11.94 -10.94 -5.30
C GLY A 72 -10.49 -11.03 -4.82
N GLY A 73 -9.72 -9.96 -5.01
CA GLY A 73 -8.37 -9.83 -4.48
C GLY A 73 -8.35 -9.55 -2.98
N GLY A 74 -7.35 -10.07 -2.28
CA GLY A 74 -7.10 -9.74 -0.86
C GLY A 74 -6.54 -8.33 -0.69
N GLY A 75 -6.48 -7.82 0.55
CA GLY A 75 -5.97 -6.48 0.85
C GLY A 75 -6.27 -6.07 2.27
N TRP A 76 -6.23 -4.76 2.59
CA TRP A 76 -6.74 -4.26 3.86
C TRP A 76 -8.20 -4.65 4.04
N TYR A 77 -9.00 -4.35 3.04
CA TYR A 77 -10.25 -5.05 2.79
C TYR A 77 -10.21 -5.65 1.39
N GLY A 78 -10.64 -6.89 1.26
CA GLY A 78 -10.66 -7.60 0.00
C GLY A 78 -11.78 -7.14 -0.93
N GLY A 79 -11.60 -7.37 -2.23
CA GLY A 79 -12.65 -7.21 -3.23
C GLY A 79 -13.68 -8.33 -3.16
N GLY A 80 -14.88 -8.09 -3.69
CA GLY A 80 -15.94 -9.07 -3.79
C GLY A 80 -15.69 -10.09 -4.91
N GLY A 81 -16.13 -11.31 -4.72
CA GLY A 81 -16.21 -12.29 -5.78
C GLY A 81 -17.42 -12.05 -6.68
N SER A 82 -17.32 -12.45 -7.92
CA SER A 82 -18.43 -12.35 -8.86
C SER A 82 -19.33 -13.59 -8.84
N TYR A 83 -20.48 -13.45 -9.47
CA TYR A 83 -21.44 -14.52 -9.67
C TYR A 83 -22.15 -14.34 -11.02
N PRO A 84 -22.10 -15.31 -11.93
CA PRO A 84 -22.76 -15.20 -13.21
C PRO A 84 -24.29 -15.26 -13.02
N ASP A 85 -25.02 -14.56 -13.89
CA ASP A 85 -26.48 -14.66 -13.90
C ASP A 85 -26.97 -15.98 -14.53
N THR A 86 -28.28 -16.09 -14.75
CA THR A 86 -28.90 -17.29 -15.30
C THR A 86 -28.91 -17.35 -16.82
N SER A 87 -28.45 -16.30 -17.50
CA SER A 87 -28.57 -16.14 -18.95
C SER A 87 -27.40 -16.67 -19.80
N GLY A 88 -26.41 -17.28 -19.20
CA GLY A 88 -25.52 -18.24 -19.88
C GLY A 88 -24.21 -17.72 -20.45
N ASP A 89 -23.99 -16.42 -20.66
CA ASP A 89 -22.77 -15.86 -21.27
C ASP A 89 -22.09 -14.78 -20.43
N ASP A 90 -22.46 -14.67 -19.18
CA ASP A 90 -22.00 -13.58 -18.34
C ASP A 90 -20.89 -13.99 -17.35
N ASP A 91 -19.72 -14.22 -17.93
CA ASP A 91 -18.50 -14.31 -17.14
C ASP A 91 -18.17 -12.96 -16.50
N ARG A 92 -17.78 -12.97 -15.25
CA ARG A 92 -17.57 -11.76 -14.47
C ARG A 92 -16.23 -11.78 -13.77
N GLY A 93 -15.53 -10.64 -13.79
CA GLY A 93 -14.32 -10.43 -13.01
C GLY A 93 -14.62 -10.16 -11.53
N GLY A 94 -13.70 -10.57 -10.67
CA GLY A 94 -13.69 -10.21 -9.25
C GLY A 94 -13.18 -8.80 -9.04
N GLY A 95 -13.58 -8.17 -7.93
CA GLY A 95 -13.08 -6.85 -7.50
C GLY A 95 -11.68 -6.92 -6.91
N GLY A 96 -10.93 -5.83 -7.01
CA GLY A 96 -9.62 -5.70 -6.36
C GLY A 96 -9.74 -5.37 -4.87
N GLY A 97 -8.74 -5.74 -4.08
CA GLY A 97 -8.61 -5.34 -2.68
C GLY A 97 -7.95 -3.99 -2.51
N SER A 98 -8.20 -3.32 -1.40
CA SER A 98 -7.57 -2.03 -1.06
C SER A 98 -6.18 -2.21 -0.44
N GLY A 99 -5.29 -1.25 -0.68
CA GLY A 99 -4.05 -1.10 0.07
C GLY A 99 -4.26 -0.29 1.35
N PHE A 100 -3.32 -0.39 2.29
CA PHE A 100 -3.30 0.39 3.51
C PHE A 100 -1.87 0.70 3.95
N VAL A 101 -1.65 1.93 4.42
CA VAL A 101 -0.43 2.33 5.12
C VAL A 101 -0.80 3.07 6.40
N TRP A 102 -0.16 2.70 7.50
CA TRP A 102 -0.36 3.36 8.79
C TRP A 102 0.48 4.63 8.89
N THR A 103 -0.16 5.78 9.06
CA THR A 103 0.48 7.11 9.13
C THR A 103 0.40 7.77 10.51
N GLY A 104 -0.02 7.04 11.53
CA GLY A 104 -0.14 7.55 12.90
C GLY A 104 -1.52 8.09 13.27
N SER A 105 -2.35 8.43 12.28
CA SER A 105 -3.66 9.05 12.50
C SER A 105 -4.82 8.44 11.73
N ASN A 106 -4.57 7.51 10.82
CA ASN A 106 -5.58 6.97 9.92
C ASN A 106 -6.06 5.55 10.28
N ALA A 107 -5.96 5.16 11.56
CA ALA A 107 -6.50 3.88 12.01
C ALA A 107 -8.02 3.88 11.85
N PRO A 108 -8.59 2.89 11.16
CA PRO A 108 -10.03 2.72 11.13
C PRO A 108 -10.59 2.41 12.54
N SER A 109 -11.85 2.76 12.75
CA SER A 109 -12.53 2.48 14.02
C SER A 109 -12.45 0.99 14.37
N GLY A 110 -12.09 0.69 15.60
CA GLY A 110 -11.95 -0.68 16.10
C GLY A 110 -10.56 -1.30 15.94
N TYR A 111 -9.60 -0.62 15.28
CA TYR A 111 -8.23 -1.09 15.17
C TYR A 111 -7.30 -0.32 16.10
N LEU A 112 -6.57 -1.06 16.92
CA LEU A 112 -5.55 -0.51 17.81
C LEU A 112 -4.18 -0.56 17.12
N LEU A 113 -3.84 0.51 16.40
CA LEU A 113 -2.52 0.69 15.81
C LEU A 113 -1.69 1.58 16.74
N GLY A 114 -0.50 1.11 17.11
CA GLY A 114 0.37 1.84 18.03
C GLY A 114 0.83 3.18 17.45
N SER A 115 0.81 4.22 18.26
CA SER A 115 1.23 5.57 17.87
C SER A 115 2.75 5.76 17.85
N SER A 116 3.52 4.79 18.34
CA SER A 116 5.00 4.91 18.42
C SER A 116 5.72 4.61 17.11
N TYR A 117 5.10 3.87 16.19
CA TYR A 117 5.71 3.46 14.91
C TYR A 117 4.71 3.61 13.78
N TYR A 118 4.94 4.59 12.93
CA TYR A 118 4.12 4.88 11.75
C TYR A 118 4.99 5.37 10.59
N LEU A 119 4.41 5.45 9.41
CA LEU A 119 5.07 5.92 8.20
C LEU A 119 4.77 7.40 7.99
N THR A 120 5.78 8.17 7.64
CA THR A 120 5.63 9.57 7.23
C THR A 120 5.69 9.66 5.70
N SER A 121 4.96 10.60 5.12
CA SER A 121 4.91 10.83 3.67
C SER A 121 4.58 9.56 2.87
N ALA A 122 3.80 8.67 3.47
CA ALA A 122 3.42 7.41 2.86
C ALA A 122 2.08 7.53 2.11
N SER A 123 1.98 6.83 1.00
CA SER A 123 0.77 6.74 0.20
C SER A 123 0.59 5.34 -0.38
N THR A 124 -0.63 5.02 -0.77
CA THR A 124 -0.95 3.84 -1.57
C THR A 124 -1.20 4.26 -3.01
N VAL A 125 -0.82 3.42 -3.95
CA VAL A 125 -1.03 3.65 -5.39
C VAL A 125 -1.95 2.56 -5.91
N ALA A 126 -2.94 2.94 -6.70
CA ALA A 126 -3.84 1.99 -7.35
C ALA A 126 -3.12 1.28 -8.52
N GLY A 127 -3.40 -0.01 -8.69
CA GLY A 127 -2.72 -0.81 -9.71
C GLY A 127 -3.02 -0.40 -11.16
N ASN A 128 -4.02 0.44 -11.40
CA ASN A 128 -4.29 1.02 -12.72
C ASN A 128 -3.55 2.35 -12.99
N THR A 129 -2.71 2.79 -12.08
CA THR A 129 -1.85 3.96 -12.25
C THR A 129 -0.40 3.55 -12.44
N SER A 130 0.38 4.41 -13.09
CA SER A 130 1.80 4.16 -13.30
C SER A 130 2.59 4.33 -12.01
N PHE A 131 3.53 3.44 -11.76
CA PHE A 131 4.49 3.51 -10.66
C PHE A 131 5.85 2.98 -11.08
N THR A 132 6.86 3.19 -10.26
CA THR A 132 8.21 2.68 -10.52
C THR A 132 8.34 1.24 -10.01
N GLY A 133 8.53 0.30 -10.91
CA GLY A 133 8.74 -1.11 -10.62
C GLY A 133 10.12 -1.42 -10.00
N THR A 134 10.38 -2.69 -9.71
CA THR A 134 11.64 -3.15 -9.09
C THR A 134 12.87 -2.92 -9.96
N SER A 135 12.73 -2.93 -11.28
CA SER A 135 13.80 -2.66 -12.24
C SER A 135 14.14 -1.17 -12.37
N GLY A 136 13.37 -0.28 -11.72
CA GLY A 136 13.45 1.17 -11.90
C GLY A 136 12.68 1.68 -13.12
N SER A 137 12.05 0.81 -13.90
CA SER A 137 11.20 1.16 -15.03
C SER A 137 9.79 1.52 -14.55
N THR A 138 9.09 2.36 -15.31
CA THR A 138 7.68 2.64 -15.09
C THR A 138 6.83 1.46 -15.56
N GLU A 139 5.91 1.01 -14.71
CA GLU A 139 4.91 0.00 -15.04
C GLU A 139 3.51 0.44 -14.58
N THR A 140 2.48 -0.12 -15.19
CA THR A 140 1.07 0.06 -14.79
C THR A 140 0.50 -1.31 -14.51
N GLY A 141 0.09 -1.53 -13.24
CA GLY A 141 -0.19 -2.88 -12.78
C GLY A 141 1.09 -3.71 -12.66
N HIS A 142 1.03 -4.81 -11.94
CA HIS A 142 2.14 -5.76 -11.84
C HIS A 142 1.63 -7.16 -12.14
N THR A 143 2.31 -7.86 -13.02
CA THR A 143 2.00 -9.26 -13.37
C THR A 143 3.06 -10.18 -12.76
N GLY A 144 2.64 -11.37 -12.34
CA GLY A 144 3.53 -12.35 -11.71
C GLY A 144 3.55 -12.25 -10.19
N ASN A 145 4.65 -12.61 -9.58
CA ASN A 145 4.80 -12.60 -8.13
C ASN A 145 4.86 -11.18 -7.57
N GLY A 146 4.12 -10.90 -6.50
CA GLY A 146 4.26 -9.66 -5.75
C GLY A 146 5.69 -9.52 -5.18
N TYR A 147 6.13 -8.29 -4.98
CA TYR A 147 7.42 -8.01 -4.38
C TYR A 147 7.33 -6.93 -3.30
N VAL A 148 8.30 -6.92 -2.43
CA VAL A 148 8.53 -5.85 -1.46
C VAL A 148 10.00 -5.44 -1.50
N ARG A 149 10.26 -4.13 -1.51
CA ARG A 149 11.61 -3.59 -1.34
C ARG A 149 11.64 -2.70 -0.10
N ILE A 150 12.50 -3.04 0.85
CA ILE A 150 12.73 -2.25 2.04
C ILE A 150 14.15 -1.70 1.93
N THR A 151 14.27 -0.37 1.88
CA THR A 151 15.56 0.30 1.91
C THR A 151 15.72 0.93 3.29
N ALA A 152 16.64 0.40 4.07
CA ALA A 152 17.02 1.03 5.34
C ALA A 152 17.87 2.27 5.04
N ILE A 153 17.41 3.42 5.51
CA ILE A 153 18.21 4.63 5.55
C ILE A 153 18.88 4.63 6.92
N LYS A 154 20.19 4.39 6.95
CA LYS A 154 20.97 4.57 8.17
C LYS A 154 21.09 6.06 8.42
N VAL A 155 20.31 6.58 9.34
CA VAL A 155 20.60 7.89 9.92
C VAL A 155 21.79 7.68 10.85
N GLU A 156 22.97 8.01 10.40
CA GLU A 156 24.13 8.06 11.27
C GLU A 156 23.91 9.20 12.25
N SER A 157 23.68 8.88 13.52
CA SER A 157 23.75 9.90 14.56
C SER A 157 25.17 10.42 14.59
N ILE A 158 25.36 11.70 14.36
CA ILE A 158 26.65 12.34 14.51
C ILE A 158 26.96 12.31 16.02
N ASN A 159 27.76 11.33 16.41
CA ASN A 159 28.27 11.28 17.77
C ASN A 159 29.49 12.20 17.84
N MET A 160 29.25 13.45 18.20
CA MET A 160 30.32 14.43 18.43
C MET A 160 30.61 14.54 19.92
N PRO A 161 31.69 13.91 20.39
CA PRO A 161 32.11 14.09 21.77
C PRO A 161 32.62 15.53 21.97
N VAL A 162 32.10 16.19 22.99
CA VAL A 162 32.50 17.54 23.40
C VAL A 162 33.10 17.47 24.79
N ASN A 163 34.27 18.08 25.00
CA ASN A 163 34.88 18.19 26.33
C ASN A 163 34.27 19.38 27.06
N ILE A 164 33.60 19.12 28.17
CA ILE A 164 33.02 20.14 29.02
C ILE A 164 33.64 19.97 30.42
N GLY A 165 34.47 20.92 30.81
CA GLY A 165 35.12 20.90 32.14
C GLY A 165 36.01 19.67 32.36
N GLY A 166 36.75 19.20 31.32
CA GLY A 166 37.63 18.04 31.39
C GLY A 166 36.94 16.69 31.20
N THR A 167 35.61 16.67 31.02
CA THR A 167 34.82 15.42 30.78
C THR A 167 34.29 15.39 29.38
N TRP A 168 34.52 14.28 28.66
CA TRP A 168 33.96 14.04 27.33
C TRP A 168 32.50 13.62 27.45
N LYS A 169 31.62 14.36 26.78
CA LYS A 169 30.17 14.09 26.69
C LYS A 169 29.75 13.93 25.24
N ASN A 170 28.85 13.00 24.98
CA ASN A 170 28.30 12.81 23.66
C ASN A 170 27.22 13.87 23.39
N GLY A 171 27.36 14.64 22.31
CA GLY A 171 26.34 15.54 21.81
C GLY A 171 25.34 14.77 20.95
N SER A 172 24.07 15.02 21.15
CA SER A 172 22.98 14.43 20.34
C SER A 172 22.55 15.31 19.17
N SER A 173 22.93 16.59 19.19
CA SER A 173 22.58 17.56 18.15
C SER A 173 23.61 18.69 18.11
N VAL A 174 23.83 19.24 16.92
CA VAL A 174 24.66 20.41 16.72
C VAL A 174 23.82 21.58 16.25
N TYR A 175 24.04 22.72 16.85
CA TYR A 175 23.34 23.96 16.53
C TYR A 175 24.33 25.03 16.12
N ALA A 176 23.98 25.83 15.11
CA ALA A 176 24.71 27.04 14.73
C ALA A 176 23.88 28.28 15.07
N ASN A 177 24.50 29.28 15.68
CA ASN A 177 23.87 30.58 15.86
C ASN A 177 24.10 31.42 14.60
N ILE A 178 23.01 31.73 13.91
CA ILE A 178 23.05 32.53 12.70
C ILE A 178 22.16 33.76 12.91
N GLY A 179 22.79 34.91 13.00
CA GLY A 179 22.08 36.19 13.22
C GLY A 179 21.26 36.23 14.52
N GLY A 180 21.77 35.64 15.60
CA GLY A 180 21.11 35.62 16.92
C GLY A 180 20.09 34.47 17.06
N THR A 181 19.88 33.64 16.04
CA THR A 181 18.95 32.51 16.09
C THR A 181 19.71 31.17 16.03
N TRP A 182 19.43 30.28 16.98
CA TRP A 182 19.98 28.93 16.98
C TRP A 182 19.25 28.05 15.97
N LYS A 183 19.98 27.49 15.02
CA LYS A 183 19.48 26.57 13.99
C LYS A 183 20.18 25.22 14.10
N THR A 184 19.44 24.15 13.91
CA THR A 184 20.00 22.80 13.85
C THR A 184 20.90 22.68 12.61
N ALA A 185 22.10 22.12 12.78
CA ALA A 185 22.98 21.81 11.64
C ALA A 185 22.48 20.54 10.96
N GLU A 186 22.32 20.59 9.63
CA GLU A 186 21.94 19.42 8.81
C GLU A 186 23.16 18.56 8.46
N ALA A 187 24.35 19.16 8.42
CA ALA A 187 25.60 18.46 8.16
C ALA A 187 26.78 19.22 8.79
N ILE A 188 27.84 18.49 9.10
CA ILE A 188 29.08 19.03 9.63
C ILE A 188 30.19 18.56 8.69
N TYR A 189 30.99 19.49 8.21
CA TYR A 189 32.12 19.20 7.36
C TYR A 189 33.42 19.53 8.08
N VAL A 190 34.42 18.67 7.92
CA VAL A 190 35.76 18.87 8.42
C VAL A 190 36.72 19.05 7.24
N ASN A 191 37.53 20.08 7.27
CA ASN A 191 38.59 20.24 6.27
C ASN A 191 39.80 19.41 6.70
N ILE A 192 40.13 18.43 5.89
CA ILE A 192 41.32 17.59 6.09
C ILE A 192 42.23 17.76 4.86
N ASN A 193 43.38 18.38 5.07
CA ASN A 193 44.36 18.63 4.03
C ASN A 193 43.78 19.37 2.80
N GLY A 194 42.95 20.36 3.02
CA GLY A 194 42.34 21.17 1.96
C GLY A 194 41.08 20.59 1.35
N THR A 195 40.62 19.41 1.79
CA THR A 195 39.39 18.79 1.31
C THR A 195 38.33 18.75 2.40
N TRP A 196 37.16 19.29 2.10
CA TRP A 196 35.95 19.19 2.97
C TRP A 196 35.36 17.80 2.89
N LYS A 197 35.19 17.16 4.01
CA LYS A 197 34.60 15.81 4.15
C LYS A 197 33.46 15.84 5.15
#